data_8984e3ddd58b5928ede1fcd7cb94d237
#
_entry.id   8984e3ddd58b5928ede1fcd7cb94d237
#
_cell.length_a   1.000
_cell.length_b   1.000
_cell.length_c   1.000
_cell.angle_alpha   90.00
_cell.angle_beta   90.00
_cell.angle_gamma   90.00
#
_symmetry.space_group_name_H-M   'P 1'
#
loop_
_entity.id
_entity.type
_entity.pdbx_description
1 polymer ?
#
loop_
_entity_poly.entity_id
_entity_poly.type
_entity_poly.pdbx_seq_one_letter_code
_entity_poly.pdbx_strand_id
1 'polypeptide(L)' 'EEKGEGNEFTDTLKTRIDTLDLSTRTLNALNGANIRTIGGIARKKKEDLLEIEGIGDKGIQEIKKVLGDFGITLK' A
#
# COMPACT_ATOMS: atom_id res chain seq x y z
N GLU A 1 -14.23 -0.59 13.32
CA GLU A 1 -14.02 -0.17 13.22
C GLU A 1 -13.33 0.64 13.60
N GLU A 2 -12.99 1.33 13.59
CA GLU A 2 -12.34 2.04 13.95
C GLU A 2 -12.71 3.02 14.31
N LYS A 3 -12.64 3.65 14.99
CA LYS A 3 -13.00 4.62 15.41
C LYS A 3 -12.29 5.55 15.10
N GLY A 4 -12.09 5.94 14.30
CA GLY A 4 -11.38 6.87 13.81
C GLY A 4 -11.08 7.91 14.69
N GLU A 5 -10.01 8.07 15.04
CA GLU A 5 -9.65 9.10 15.84
C GLU A 5 -9.57 10.36 15.15
N GLY A 6 -9.87 10.51 13.92
CA GLY A 6 -9.81 11.74 13.21
C GLY A 6 -8.40 12.20 12.96
N ASN A 7 -7.49 11.33 13.06
CA ASN A 7 -6.11 11.66 12.87
C ASN A 7 -5.79 11.61 11.39
N GLU A 8 -5.03 12.56 10.90
CA GLU A 8 -4.70 12.62 9.48
C GLU A 8 -3.97 11.36 9.03
N PHE A 9 -3.13 10.84 9.89
CA PHE A 9 -2.40 9.63 9.56
C PHE A 9 -3.38 8.47 9.37
N THR A 10 -4.41 8.40 10.20
CA THR A 10 -5.41 7.36 10.07
C THR A 10 -6.17 7.50 8.76
N ASP A 11 -6.49 8.74 8.38
CA ASP A 11 -7.18 8.97 7.12
C ASP A 11 -6.31 8.54 5.95
N THR A 12 -5.02 8.80 6.03
CA THR A 12 -4.09 8.39 4.99
C THR A 12 -4.11 6.87 4.85
N LEU A 13 -4.13 6.16 5.97
CA LEU A 13 -4.12 4.71 5.92
C LEU A 13 -5.40 4.13 5.32
N LYS A 14 -6.48 4.90 5.34
CA LYS A 14 -7.73 4.45 4.76
C LYS A 14 -7.82 4.72 3.27
N THR A 15 -6.86 5.44 2.72
CA THR A 15 -6.85 5.76 1.29
C THR A 15 -6.75 4.48 0.49
N ARG A 16 -7.61 4.34 -0.50
CA ARG A 16 -7.64 3.15 -1.32
C ARG A 16 -6.49 3.16 -2.30
N ILE A 17 -5.94 1.98 -2.53
CA ILE A 17 -4.78 1.89 -3.42
C ILE A 17 -5.15 2.18 -4.87
N ASP A 18 -6.41 1.97 -5.25
CA ASP A 18 -6.81 2.19 -6.64
C ASP A 18 -6.87 3.67 -7.00
N THR A 19 -6.76 4.56 -6.01
CA THR A 19 -6.66 5.98 -6.30
C THR A 19 -5.21 6.43 -6.36
N LEU A 20 -4.28 5.51 -6.17
CA LEU A 20 -2.87 5.83 -6.17
C LEU A 20 -2.27 5.65 -7.56
N ASP A 21 -1.10 6.22 -7.75
CA ASP A 21 -0.43 6.18 -9.04
C ASP A 21 0.38 4.89 -9.17
N LEU A 22 -0.32 3.77 -9.13
CA LEU A 22 0.30 2.45 -9.25
C LEU A 22 -0.05 1.85 -10.59
N SER A 23 0.85 1.02 -11.11
CA SER A 23 0.56 0.34 -12.37
C SER A 23 -0.54 -0.68 -12.14
N THR A 24 -1.22 -1.03 -13.23
CA THR A 24 -2.31 -2.00 -13.15
C THR A 24 -1.84 -3.32 -12.58
N ARG A 25 -0.65 -3.75 -12.98
CA ARG A 25 -0.10 -5.01 -12.50
C ARG A 25 0.06 -4.99 -10.97
N THR A 26 0.66 -3.92 -10.45
CA THR A 26 0.87 -3.79 -9.02
C THR A 26 -0.47 -3.73 -8.30
N LEU A 27 -1.41 -2.99 -8.85
CA LEU A 27 -2.73 -2.86 -8.26
C LEU A 27 -3.44 -4.20 -8.20
N ASN A 28 -3.41 -4.95 -9.29
CA ASN A 28 -4.06 -6.25 -9.33
C ASN A 28 -3.41 -7.22 -8.35
N ALA A 29 -2.09 -7.16 -8.21
CA ALA A 29 -1.39 -8.03 -7.30
C ALA A 29 -1.80 -7.74 -5.86
N LEU A 30 -1.89 -6.46 -5.52
CA LEU A 30 -2.31 -6.07 -4.17
C LEU A 30 -3.74 -6.48 -3.90
N ASN A 31 -4.63 -6.30 -4.87
CA ASN A 31 -6.02 -6.72 -4.71
C ASN A 31 -6.12 -8.22 -4.51
N GLY A 32 -5.32 -8.97 -5.23
CA GLY A 32 -5.30 -10.42 -5.10
C GLY A 32 -4.83 -10.87 -3.73
N ALA A 33 -4.05 -10.04 -3.05
CA ALA A 33 -3.56 -10.33 -1.72
C ALA A 33 -4.44 -9.72 -0.65
N ASN A 34 -5.61 -9.20 -1.03
CA ASN A 34 -6.56 -8.56 -0.11
C ASN A 34 -6.02 -7.27 0.49
N ILE A 35 -5.13 -6.63 -0.21
CA ILE A 35 -4.59 -5.34 0.22
C ILE A 35 -5.25 -4.29 -0.64
N ARG A 36 -6.09 -3.48 -0.06
CA ARG A 36 -6.85 -2.49 -0.81
C ARG A 36 -6.66 -1.06 -0.34
N THR A 37 -5.91 -0.89 0.73
CA THR A 37 -5.68 0.45 1.25
C THR A 37 -4.21 0.61 1.59
N ILE A 38 -3.80 1.86 1.77
CA ILE A 38 -2.45 2.16 2.18
C ILE A 38 -2.15 1.50 3.51
N GLY A 39 -3.12 1.46 4.41
CA GLY A 39 -2.94 0.81 5.70
C GLY A 39 -2.59 -0.66 5.55
N GLY A 40 -3.21 -1.33 4.59
CA GLY A 40 -2.90 -2.71 4.32
C GLY A 40 -1.47 -2.90 3.87
N ILE A 41 -0.98 -1.99 3.04
CA ILE A 41 0.41 -2.03 2.59
C ILE A 41 1.34 -1.71 3.76
N ALA A 42 1.00 -0.71 4.54
CA ALA A 42 1.87 -0.25 5.62
C ALA A 42 2.05 -1.32 6.70
N ARG A 43 1.10 -2.23 6.80
CA ARG A 43 1.20 -3.30 7.78
C ARG A 43 2.12 -4.41 7.32
N LYS A 44 2.45 -4.43 6.03
CA LYS A 44 3.28 -5.48 5.47
C LYS A 44 4.71 -5.01 5.42
N LYS A 45 5.62 -5.97 5.46
CA LYS A 45 7.01 -5.66 5.26
C LYS A 45 7.32 -5.79 3.79
N LYS A 46 8.45 -5.21 3.39
CA LYS A 46 8.88 -5.31 2.01
C LYS A 46 8.96 -6.77 1.57
N GLU A 47 9.45 -7.63 2.45
CA GLU A 47 9.60 -9.04 2.12
C GLU A 47 8.24 -9.69 1.87
N ASP A 48 7.25 -9.32 2.68
CA ASP A 48 5.92 -9.86 2.51
C ASP A 48 5.35 -9.46 1.16
N LEU A 49 5.58 -8.21 0.78
CA LEU A 49 5.07 -7.72 -0.49
C LEU A 49 5.75 -8.40 -1.67
N LEU A 50 7.04 -8.69 -1.53
CA LEU A 50 7.76 -9.36 -2.60
C LEU A 50 7.27 -10.78 -2.83
N GLU A 51 6.67 -11.39 -1.81
CA GLU A 51 6.14 -12.73 -1.95
C GLU A 51 4.81 -12.74 -2.70
N ILE A 52 4.19 -11.60 -2.87
CA ILE A 52 2.94 -11.52 -3.59
C ILE A 52 3.21 -11.69 -5.08
N GLU A 53 2.50 -12.63 -5.69
CA GLU A 53 2.68 -12.87 -7.09
C GLU A 53 2.29 -11.63 -7.87
N GLY A 54 3.12 -11.20 -8.77
CA GLY A 54 2.85 -9.99 -9.56
C GLY A 54 3.55 -8.75 -9.04
N ILE A 55 4.13 -8.82 -7.84
CA ILE A 55 4.90 -7.69 -7.32
C ILE A 55 6.37 -8.07 -7.35
N GLY A 56 7.13 -7.35 -8.15
CA GLY A 56 8.57 -7.53 -8.21
C GLY A 56 9.25 -6.27 -7.72
N ASP A 57 10.52 -6.12 -8.06
CA ASP A 57 11.28 -4.96 -7.62
C ASP A 57 10.62 -3.66 -8.05
N LYS A 58 10.09 -3.62 -9.28
CA LYS A 58 9.45 -2.40 -9.75
C LYS A 58 8.18 -2.12 -8.97
N GLY A 59 7.43 -3.15 -8.65
CA GLY A 59 6.22 -2.97 -7.85
C GLY A 59 6.55 -2.41 -6.48
N ILE A 60 7.60 -2.92 -5.89
CA ILE A 60 8.04 -2.42 -4.60
C ILE A 60 8.45 -0.95 -4.70
N GLN A 61 9.16 -0.58 -5.76
CA GLN A 61 9.57 0.81 -5.94
C GLN A 61 8.38 1.73 -6.09
N GLU A 62 7.36 1.28 -6.83
CA GLU A 62 6.13 2.06 -6.98
C GLU A 62 5.46 2.26 -5.64
N ILE A 63 5.37 1.19 -4.88
CA ILE A 63 4.73 1.24 -3.58
C ILE A 63 5.48 2.16 -2.64
N LYS A 64 6.79 2.04 -2.61
CA LYS A 64 7.61 2.89 -1.74
C LYS A 64 7.46 4.35 -2.13
N LYS A 65 7.42 4.64 -3.41
CA LYS A 65 7.30 6.01 -3.87
C LYS A 65 5.95 6.60 -3.42
N VAL A 66 4.89 5.83 -3.62
CA VAL A 66 3.56 6.29 -3.25
C VAL A 66 3.46 6.49 -1.75
N LEU A 67 3.95 5.53 -0.98
CA LEU A 67 3.91 5.67 0.48
C LEU A 67 4.73 6.85 0.93
N GLY A 68 5.86 7.11 0.28
CA GLY A 68 6.69 8.25 0.60
C GLY A 68 5.97 9.57 0.42
N ASP A 69 5.09 9.63 -0.58
CA ASP A 69 4.30 10.84 -0.82
C ASP A 69 3.36 11.11 0.34
N PHE A 70 3.01 10.08 1.07
CA PHE A 70 2.14 10.21 2.23
C PHE A 70 2.94 10.21 3.55
N GLY A 71 4.25 10.22 3.45
CA GLY A 71 5.08 10.25 4.65
C GLY A 71 5.21 8.90 5.34
N ILE A 72 4.94 7.82 4.64
CA ILE A 72 4.99 6.47 5.20
C ILE A 72 6.23 5.76 4.65
N THR A 73 6.94 5.09 5.53
CA THR A 73 8.13 4.35 5.15
C THR A 73 7.84 2.86 5.21
N LEU A 74 8.19 2.15 4.15
CA LEU A 74 8.01 0.71 4.09
C LEU A 74 9.14 0.06 4.89
N LYS A 75 8.81 -0.90 5.69
CA LYS A 75 9.80 -1.55 6.55
C LYS A 75 10.48 -2.75 5.91
#